data_4966095bc9e4437cd5854492618e9434
#
_entry.id   4966095bc9e4437cd5854492618e9434
#
_cell.length_a   1.000
_cell.length_b   1.000
_cell.length_c   1.000
_cell.angle_alpha   90.00
_cell.angle_beta   90.00
_cell.angle_gamma   90.00
#
_symmetry.space_group_name_H-M   'P 1'
#
loop_
_entity.id
_entity.type
_entity.pdbx_description
1 polymer ?
#
loop_
_entity_poly.entity_id
_entity_poly.type
_entity_poly.pdbx_seq_one_letter_code
_entity_poly.pdbx_strand_id
1 'polypeptide(L)'
;MFRRISVFVVLAVAVALLAACAQATPTPAPQAPAQPQQPAATTAPAAPAVKELKILWAQWDPADYLQQIGNMYEKETGIKVTVVQEPWGSFYNLFATEMAAKGTTWDMVVGDSQWLGQMTTQGHYVDLTDFLTSTGLKDSVTPATLTYYGEYPTGSGRYWAYPTEGDANGWAYRKDLFEDPAEKEAFKAKYGYELAPPKTYAQLMDIAKFFTRPEKGLYGVAIYTQKDYDAITMGVENTMFSWGADWKDANNNVLGVVNSPEAIEAVQFYRDLYDCCQWPGGSNAFFTETNDAMISGQVAMSMNYFAFFPALVNPGTNPNYYDKIGFFSNPAGPTGKQHAALGGQGMSVISYISPERKQAALDFIKWFGREDIQAKWAELGGYTCNAKVLQTEAFLKATPFNPAFAETMTFVKDFWNIPEYGQLLEVTQRELSKFVVEGVGTAKETMDTIATEHDKILRAAGYIK
;
A
#
# COMPACT_ATOMS: atom_id res chain seq x y z
N MET A 1 -59.08 -10.78 -21.61
CA MET A 1 -60.14 -11.76 -21.29
C MET A 1 -60.05 -12.03 -19.80
N PHE A 2 -61.11 -11.53 -19.07
CA PHE A 2 -61.65 -11.96 -17.77
C PHE A 2 -60.67 -12.30 -16.60
N ARG A 3 -60.85 -11.93 -15.38
CA ARG A 3 -61.79 -11.17 -14.54
C ARG A 3 -61.32 -11.37 -13.09
N ARG A 4 -61.17 -10.29 -12.39
CA ARG A 4 -61.67 -9.94 -11.01
C ARG A 4 -62.25 -11.08 -10.15
N ILE A 5 -61.91 -11.06 -8.83
CA ILE A 5 -62.89 -10.76 -7.80
C ILE A 5 -62.17 -10.62 -6.44
N SER A 6 -62.47 -9.50 -5.78
CA SER A 6 -62.30 -9.18 -4.36
C SER A 6 -63.36 -9.85 -3.53
N VAL A 7 -63.17 -10.05 -2.22
CA VAL A 7 -64.21 -9.84 -1.20
C VAL A 7 -63.60 -9.66 0.21
N PHE A 8 -64.03 -8.61 0.86
CA PHE A 8 -63.93 -8.23 2.26
C PHE A 8 -64.70 -9.20 3.20
N VAL A 9 -64.30 -9.28 4.47
CA VAL A 9 -65.26 -9.32 5.61
C VAL A 9 -64.63 -8.68 6.84
N VAL A 10 -65.40 -7.79 7.42
CA VAL A 10 -65.24 -6.90 8.55
C VAL A 10 -66.11 -7.43 9.71
N LEU A 11 -65.83 -6.94 10.95
CA LEU A 11 -66.71 -6.84 12.15
C LEU A 11 -66.67 -8.02 13.15
N ALA A 12 -66.87 -7.85 14.42
CA ALA A 12 -66.95 -6.72 15.39
C ALA A 12 -66.98 -7.30 16.84
N VAL A 13 -66.46 -6.54 17.77
CA VAL A 13 -66.96 -6.13 19.10
C VAL A 13 -67.82 -7.09 19.92
N ALA A 14 -67.46 -7.29 21.20
CA ALA A 14 -68.37 -7.21 22.35
C ALA A 14 -67.66 -6.96 23.70
N VAL A 15 -68.10 -5.89 24.33
CA VAL A 15 -67.80 -5.45 25.69
C VAL A 15 -68.74 -6.22 26.64
N ALA A 16 -68.27 -6.64 27.82
CA ALA A 16 -69.10 -6.94 28.95
C ALA A 16 -68.44 -6.50 30.25
N LEU A 17 -69.00 -5.47 30.84
CA LEU A 17 -68.89 -5.04 32.26
C LEU A 17 -69.78 -5.92 33.16
N LEU A 18 -69.26 -6.32 34.32
CA LEU A 18 -70.06 -6.62 35.48
C LEU A 18 -69.30 -6.30 36.76
N ALA A 19 -69.88 -5.42 37.52
CA ALA A 19 -69.49 -5.04 38.87
C ALA A 19 -70.12 -6.03 39.89
N ALA A 20 -69.46 -6.34 41.02
CA ALA A 20 -70.04 -6.79 42.22
C ALA A 20 -69.16 -6.58 43.48
N CYS A 21 -69.63 -5.73 44.34
CA CYS A 21 -69.70 -5.71 45.81
C CYS A 21 -68.50 -6.05 46.70
N ALA A 22 -68.27 -5.09 47.53
CA ALA A 22 -67.38 -5.02 48.67
C ALA A 22 -67.73 -6.03 49.82
N GLN A 23 -66.65 -6.55 50.45
CA GLN A 23 -66.71 -6.95 51.89
C GLN A 23 -65.43 -6.44 52.57
N ALA A 24 -65.63 -5.71 53.66
CA ALA A 24 -64.59 -5.20 54.53
C ALA A 24 -64.09 -6.29 55.50
N THR A 25 -62.84 -6.39 55.70
CA THR A 25 -62.19 -7.15 56.77
C THR A 25 -60.95 -6.42 57.33
N PRO A 26 -60.49 -6.68 58.52
CA PRO A 26 -59.95 -5.68 59.44
C PRO A 26 -58.48 -5.42 59.26
N THR A 27 -58.07 -4.23 59.64
CA THR A 27 -56.72 -3.66 59.63
C THR A 27 -55.74 -4.46 60.52
N PRO A 28 -54.59 -4.91 60.01
CA PRO A 28 -53.44 -5.30 60.82
C PRO A 28 -52.53 -4.09 61.13
N ALA A 29 -51.87 -4.17 62.28
CA ALA A 29 -50.97 -3.18 62.85
C ALA A 29 -49.73 -2.85 61.92
N PRO A 30 -49.08 -1.68 62.11
CA PRO A 30 -47.96 -1.24 61.24
C PRO A 30 -46.74 -2.10 61.44
N GLN A 31 -46.30 -2.73 60.36
CA GLN A 31 -44.96 -3.33 60.24
C GLN A 31 -43.90 -2.25 59.92
N ALA A 32 -42.75 -2.40 60.60
CA ALA A 32 -41.57 -1.56 60.39
C ALA A 32 -41.11 -1.53 58.92
N PRO A 33 -40.53 -0.44 58.44
CA PRO A 33 -40.11 -0.31 57.02
C PRO A 33 -39.02 -1.33 56.66
N ALA A 34 -39.36 -2.17 55.72
CA ALA A 34 -38.37 -3.05 55.05
C ALA A 34 -37.30 -2.22 54.35
N GLN A 35 -36.05 -2.48 54.64
CA GLN A 35 -34.91 -1.94 53.85
C GLN A 35 -35.08 -2.29 52.37
N PRO A 36 -34.79 -1.36 51.45
CA PRO A 36 -34.82 -1.67 50.03
C PRO A 36 -33.75 -2.74 49.73
N GLN A 37 -34.17 -3.90 49.30
CA GLN A 37 -33.28 -4.87 48.67
C GLN A 37 -32.72 -4.24 47.39
N GLN A 38 -31.42 -4.01 47.38
CA GLN A 38 -30.67 -3.63 46.19
C GLN A 38 -30.87 -4.73 45.12
N PRO A 39 -31.30 -4.41 43.88
CA PRO A 39 -31.41 -5.42 42.84
C PRO A 39 -30.07 -6.10 42.67
N ALA A 40 -30.04 -7.41 42.72
CA ALA A 40 -28.86 -8.18 42.36
C ALA A 40 -28.45 -7.75 40.94
N ALA A 41 -27.21 -7.26 40.80
CA ALA A 41 -26.64 -6.95 39.51
C ALA A 41 -26.67 -8.23 38.68
N THR A 42 -27.56 -8.29 37.70
CA THR A 42 -27.54 -9.32 36.66
C THR A 42 -26.26 -9.09 35.90
N THR A 43 -25.24 -9.88 36.17
CA THR A 43 -24.05 -9.97 35.29
C THR A 43 -24.58 -10.39 33.91
N ALA A 44 -24.51 -9.47 32.96
CA ALA A 44 -24.70 -9.82 31.55
C ALA A 44 -23.82 -11.02 31.22
N PRO A 45 -24.30 -12.00 30.43
CA PRO A 45 -23.46 -13.10 30.00
C PRO A 45 -22.19 -12.51 29.39
N ALA A 46 -21.02 -12.98 29.85
CA ALA A 46 -19.75 -12.58 29.24
C ALA A 46 -19.84 -12.91 27.75
N ALA A 47 -19.59 -11.91 26.89
CA ALA A 47 -19.54 -12.14 25.46
C ALA A 47 -18.54 -13.26 25.17
N PRO A 48 -18.84 -14.17 24.21
CA PRO A 48 -17.95 -15.27 23.92
C PRO A 48 -16.57 -14.74 23.56
N ALA A 49 -15.52 -15.21 24.24
CA ALA A 49 -14.15 -14.78 24.01
C ALA A 49 -13.79 -15.05 22.54
N VAL A 50 -13.21 -14.05 21.85
CA VAL A 50 -12.70 -14.19 20.49
C VAL A 50 -11.57 -15.22 20.50
N LYS A 51 -11.69 -16.26 19.68
CA LYS A 51 -10.71 -17.36 19.59
C LYS A 51 -9.86 -17.30 18.33
N GLU A 52 -10.34 -16.58 17.33
CA GLU A 52 -9.67 -16.46 16.02
C GLU A 52 -9.89 -15.08 15.42
N LEU A 53 -8.83 -14.52 14.83
CA LEU A 53 -8.84 -13.37 13.94
C LEU A 53 -8.45 -13.79 12.54
N LYS A 54 -9.09 -13.23 11.53
CA LYS A 54 -8.77 -13.44 10.13
C LYS A 54 -8.32 -12.14 9.48
N ILE A 55 -7.16 -12.20 8.84
CA ILE A 55 -6.58 -11.08 8.08
C ILE A 55 -6.57 -11.49 6.61
N LEU A 56 -7.22 -10.71 5.74
CA LEU A 56 -7.09 -10.89 4.31
C LEU A 56 -5.85 -10.17 3.80
N TRP A 57 -5.07 -10.82 2.95
CA TRP A 57 -3.95 -10.20 2.26
C TRP A 57 -3.73 -10.82 0.87
N ALA A 58 -2.89 -10.17 0.06
CA ALA A 58 -2.42 -10.73 -1.19
C ALA A 58 -1.56 -11.99 -0.98
N GLN A 59 -1.56 -12.85 -1.98
CA GLN A 59 -0.71 -14.06 -1.98
C GLN A 59 0.72 -13.69 -2.40
N TRP A 60 1.62 -13.65 -1.42
CA TRP A 60 3.05 -13.40 -1.58
C TRP A 60 3.81 -13.70 -0.27
N ASP A 61 5.15 -13.70 -0.34
CA ASP A 61 6.00 -14.08 0.79
C ASP A 61 5.73 -13.29 2.09
N PRO A 62 5.51 -11.96 2.09
CA PRO A 62 5.17 -11.24 3.31
C PRO A 62 3.90 -11.73 4.02
N ALA A 63 2.92 -12.25 3.30
CA ALA A 63 1.73 -12.84 3.93
C ALA A 63 2.07 -14.12 4.69
N ASP A 64 3.00 -14.93 4.21
CA ASP A 64 3.52 -16.09 4.92
C ASP A 64 4.30 -15.68 6.18
N TYR A 65 5.05 -14.58 6.12
CA TYR A 65 5.74 -14.03 7.29
C TYR A 65 4.75 -13.49 8.32
N LEU A 66 3.68 -12.80 7.89
CA LEU A 66 2.62 -12.35 8.78
C LEU A 66 1.88 -13.53 9.43
N GLN A 67 1.70 -14.65 8.72
CA GLN A 67 1.17 -15.87 9.34
C GLN A 67 2.10 -16.40 10.45
N GLN A 68 3.42 -16.34 10.27
CA GLN A 68 4.36 -16.73 11.32
C GLN A 68 4.28 -15.78 12.53
N ILE A 69 4.14 -14.49 12.31
CA ILE A 69 3.86 -13.50 13.37
C ILE A 69 2.53 -13.83 14.07
N GLY A 70 1.48 -14.16 13.32
CA GLY A 70 0.20 -14.58 13.85
C GLY A 70 0.31 -15.82 14.76
N ASN A 71 1.14 -16.80 14.40
CA ASN A 71 1.42 -17.98 15.22
C ASN A 71 2.15 -17.63 16.54
N MET A 72 2.96 -16.55 16.54
CA MET A 72 3.59 -16.04 17.77
C MET A 72 2.53 -15.39 18.68
N TYR A 73 1.61 -14.60 18.10
CA TYR A 73 0.50 -14.00 18.84
C TYR A 73 -0.39 -15.06 19.50
N GLU A 74 -0.73 -16.13 18.76
CA GLU A 74 -1.50 -17.26 19.29
C GLU A 74 -0.81 -17.92 20.49
N LYS A 75 0.49 -18.13 20.43
CA LYS A 75 1.27 -18.70 21.55
C LYS A 75 1.26 -17.81 22.79
N GLU A 76 1.25 -16.48 22.61
CA GLU A 76 1.27 -15.51 23.70
C GLU A 76 -0.12 -15.28 24.29
N THR A 77 -1.17 -15.28 23.50
CA THR A 77 -2.52 -14.83 23.88
C THR A 77 -3.59 -15.94 23.86
N GLY A 78 -3.36 -17.04 23.17
CA GLY A 78 -4.35 -18.08 22.90
C GLY A 78 -5.36 -17.73 21.80
N ILE A 79 -5.22 -16.58 21.13
CA ILE A 79 -6.05 -16.17 19.99
C ILE A 79 -5.36 -16.54 18.70
N LYS A 80 -5.95 -17.44 17.94
CA LYS A 80 -5.45 -17.83 16.63
C LYS A 80 -5.53 -16.65 15.64
N VAL A 81 -4.50 -16.45 14.83
CA VAL A 81 -4.51 -15.53 13.69
C VAL A 81 -4.33 -16.30 12.41
N THR A 82 -5.27 -16.14 11.48
CA THR A 82 -5.23 -16.76 10.16
C THR A 82 -5.08 -15.68 9.09
N VAL A 83 -3.98 -15.70 8.35
CA VAL A 83 -3.78 -14.86 7.18
C VAL A 83 -4.36 -15.58 5.96
N VAL A 84 -5.46 -15.05 5.44
CA VAL A 84 -6.13 -15.55 4.24
C VAL A 84 -5.50 -14.85 3.05
N GLN A 85 -4.96 -15.63 2.12
CA GLN A 85 -4.23 -15.11 0.97
C GLN A 85 -5.07 -15.22 -0.30
N GLU A 86 -5.07 -14.15 -1.10
CA GLU A 86 -5.76 -14.08 -2.39
C GLU A 86 -4.78 -13.61 -3.48
N PRO A 87 -4.77 -14.23 -4.67
CA PRO A 87 -3.93 -13.76 -5.77
C PRO A 87 -4.11 -12.26 -6.06
N TRP A 88 -3.03 -11.55 -6.34
CA TRP A 88 -3.03 -10.10 -6.59
C TRP A 88 -4.11 -9.66 -7.59
N GLY A 89 -4.27 -10.39 -8.70
CA GLY A 89 -5.23 -10.04 -9.74
C GLY A 89 -6.71 -10.09 -9.32
N SER A 90 -7.05 -10.85 -8.26
CA SER A 90 -8.42 -10.97 -7.73
C SER A 90 -8.61 -10.28 -6.39
N PHE A 91 -7.55 -9.95 -5.68
CA PHE A 91 -7.55 -9.48 -4.30
C PHE A 91 -8.46 -8.24 -4.09
N TYR A 92 -8.27 -7.18 -4.87
CA TYR A 92 -9.11 -5.99 -4.76
C TYR A 92 -10.59 -6.30 -5.02
N ASN A 93 -10.89 -7.02 -6.09
CA ASN A 93 -12.27 -7.30 -6.47
C ASN A 93 -12.99 -8.17 -5.45
N LEU A 94 -12.29 -9.16 -4.89
CA LEU A 94 -12.83 -10.01 -3.81
C LEU A 94 -13.13 -9.16 -2.58
N PHE A 95 -12.17 -8.36 -2.14
CA PHE A 95 -12.32 -7.51 -0.97
C PHE A 95 -13.42 -6.46 -1.15
N ALA A 96 -13.43 -5.73 -2.26
CA ALA A 96 -14.43 -4.71 -2.54
C ALA A 96 -15.85 -5.28 -2.62
N THR A 97 -16.02 -6.49 -3.19
CA THR A 97 -17.32 -7.19 -3.25
C THR A 97 -17.84 -7.52 -1.86
N GLU A 98 -16.99 -8.07 -0.99
CA GLU A 98 -17.35 -8.38 0.40
C GLU A 98 -17.70 -7.10 1.19
N MET A 99 -16.95 -6.02 0.99
CA MET A 99 -17.22 -4.74 1.66
C MET A 99 -18.52 -4.11 1.18
N ALA A 100 -18.84 -4.17 -0.11
CA ALA A 100 -20.12 -3.71 -0.65
C ALA A 100 -21.31 -4.50 -0.07
N ALA A 101 -21.13 -5.78 0.22
CA ALA A 101 -22.10 -6.63 0.89
C ALA A 101 -22.13 -6.42 2.42
N LYS A 102 -21.27 -5.58 2.99
CA LYS A 102 -21.04 -5.42 4.44
C LYS A 102 -20.73 -6.74 5.13
N GLY A 103 -19.97 -7.58 4.47
CA GLY A 103 -19.57 -8.89 4.95
C GLY A 103 -18.62 -8.82 6.14
N THR A 104 -18.51 -9.93 6.84
CA THR A 104 -17.69 -10.09 8.07
C THR A 104 -16.81 -11.33 7.98
N THR A 105 -16.46 -11.74 6.77
CA THR A 105 -15.61 -12.92 6.51
C THR A 105 -14.23 -12.75 7.12
N TRP A 106 -13.71 -11.51 7.11
CA TRP A 106 -12.44 -11.14 7.72
C TRP A 106 -12.62 -10.08 8.79
N ASP A 107 -11.67 -9.98 9.72
CA ASP A 107 -11.61 -8.95 10.75
C ASP A 107 -10.79 -7.75 10.34
N MET A 108 -9.73 -8.02 9.60
CA MET A 108 -8.75 -7.05 9.12
C MET A 108 -8.41 -7.34 7.67
N VAL A 109 -7.88 -6.33 7.00
CA VAL A 109 -7.23 -6.44 5.70
C VAL A 109 -5.89 -5.70 5.76
N VAL A 110 -4.85 -6.29 5.17
CA VAL A 110 -3.66 -5.54 4.81
C VAL A 110 -3.89 -5.07 3.38
N GLY A 111 -4.44 -3.86 3.26
CA GLY A 111 -4.90 -3.29 2.00
C GLY A 111 -3.89 -2.33 1.41
N ASP A 112 -3.94 -2.19 0.10
CA ASP A 112 -3.12 -1.25 -0.63
C ASP A 112 -3.43 0.20 -0.22
N SER A 113 -2.42 1.06 -0.18
CA SER A 113 -2.53 2.48 0.16
C SER A 113 -3.58 3.20 -0.68
N GLN A 114 -3.66 2.85 -1.94
CA GLN A 114 -4.55 3.45 -2.93
C GLN A 114 -6.03 3.17 -2.68
N TRP A 115 -6.37 2.12 -1.94
CA TRP A 115 -7.78 1.79 -1.61
C TRP A 115 -8.30 2.58 -0.41
N LEU A 116 -7.40 3.19 0.37
CA LEU A 116 -7.72 3.81 1.65
C LEU A 116 -8.84 4.84 1.53
N GLY A 117 -8.77 5.70 0.54
CA GLY A 117 -9.78 6.74 0.32
C GLY A 117 -11.16 6.19 0.01
N GLN A 118 -11.25 5.22 -0.89
CA GLN A 118 -12.52 4.57 -1.24
C GLN A 118 -13.12 3.84 -0.04
N MET A 119 -12.37 2.97 0.59
CA MET A 119 -12.85 2.13 1.68
C MET A 119 -13.27 2.96 2.90
N THR A 120 -12.53 4.03 3.18
CA THR A 120 -12.84 4.98 4.24
C THR A 120 -14.12 5.78 3.96
N THR A 121 -14.22 6.37 2.75
CA THR A 121 -15.38 7.19 2.36
C THR A 121 -16.67 6.38 2.34
N GLN A 122 -16.59 5.11 1.99
CA GLN A 122 -17.72 4.18 2.01
C GLN A 122 -18.01 3.59 3.40
N GLY A 123 -17.20 3.91 4.41
CA GLY A 123 -17.42 3.49 5.80
C GLY A 123 -17.06 2.03 6.09
N HIS A 124 -16.17 1.45 5.30
CA HIS A 124 -15.76 0.06 5.45
C HIS A 124 -14.70 -0.17 6.53
N TYR A 125 -13.92 0.88 6.88
CA TYR A 125 -12.86 0.82 7.88
C TYR A 125 -13.25 1.48 9.19
N VAL A 126 -12.69 1.00 10.28
CA VAL A 126 -12.75 1.63 11.60
C VAL A 126 -11.77 2.81 11.66
N ASP A 127 -12.20 3.95 12.20
CA ASP A 127 -11.30 5.07 12.50
C ASP A 127 -10.34 4.66 13.62
N LEU A 128 -9.05 4.64 13.33
CA LEU A 128 -7.98 4.25 14.24
C LEU A 128 -7.26 5.44 14.89
N THR A 129 -7.71 6.67 14.66
CA THR A 129 -7.01 7.91 15.06
C THR A 129 -6.70 7.96 16.54
N ASP A 130 -7.73 7.79 17.38
CA ASP A 130 -7.57 7.81 18.85
C ASP A 130 -6.75 6.63 19.34
N PHE A 131 -6.94 5.46 18.73
CA PHE A 131 -6.20 4.25 19.08
C PHE A 131 -4.70 4.41 18.78
N LEU A 132 -4.32 4.79 17.57
CA LEU A 132 -2.92 4.97 17.18
C LEU A 132 -2.24 6.09 17.98
N THR A 133 -3.00 7.14 18.32
CA THR A 133 -2.50 8.27 19.12
C THR A 133 -2.28 7.85 20.58
N SER A 134 -3.29 7.26 21.21
CA SER A 134 -3.22 6.90 22.63
C SER A 134 -2.25 5.76 22.93
N THR A 135 -2.01 4.88 21.98
CA THR A 135 -1.03 3.79 22.10
C THR A 135 0.40 4.21 21.71
N GLY A 136 0.58 5.40 21.09
CA GLY A 136 1.87 5.86 20.57
C GLY A 136 2.29 5.18 19.26
N LEU A 137 1.44 4.34 18.67
CA LEU A 137 1.76 3.59 17.45
C LEU A 137 2.00 4.50 16.24
N LYS A 138 1.29 5.63 16.16
CA LYS A 138 1.51 6.61 15.07
C LYS A 138 2.93 7.15 15.02
N ASP A 139 3.59 7.24 16.18
CA ASP A 139 4.95 7.76 16.32
C ASP A 139 6.03 6.66 16.21
N SER A 140 5.61 5.41 16.07
CA SER A 140 6.51 4.26 15.93
C SER A 140 6.93 3.98 14.48
N VAL A 141 6.20 4.52 13.52
CA VAL A 141 6.45 4.32 12.08
C VAL A 141 7.03 5.59 11.44
N THR A 142 7.56 5.47 10.21
CA THR A 142 8.06 6.64 9.50
C THR A 142 6.90 7.59 9.16
N PRO A 143 7.12 8.91 9.18
CA PRO A 143 6.06 9.88 8.85
C PRO A 143 5.44 9.65 7.45
N ALA A 144 6.25 9.28 6.47
CA ALA A 144 5.79 9.03 5.12
C ALA A 144 4.82 7.83 5.07
N THR A 145 5.17 6.70 5.70
CA THR A 145 4.28 5.53 5.72
C THR A 145 2.99 5.80 6.50
N LEU A 146 3.06 6.57 7.59
CA LEU A 146 1.85 6.98 8.31
C LEU A 146 0.91 7.81 7.42
N THR A 147 1.48 8.76 6.66
CA THR A 147 0.72 9.64 5.76
C THR A 147 0.09 8.86 4.61
N TYR A 148 0.87 8.01 3.94
CA TYR A 148 0.38 7.37 2.71
C TYR A 148 -0.39 6.07 2.97
N TYR A 149 -0.01 5.28 3.99
CA TYR A 149 -0.68 4.00 4.27
C TYR A 149 -1.80 4.08 5.31
N GLY A 150 -1.84 5.12 6.11
CA GLY A 150 -2.77 5.22 7.23
C GLY A 150 -3.73 6.38 7.17
N GLU A 151 -3.32 7.52 6.61
CA GLU A 151 -4.06 8.78 6.71
C GLU A 151 -5.02 9.01 5.53
N TYR A 152 -6.26 9.35 5.84
CA TYR A 152 -7.22 9.83 4.84
C TYR A 152 -8.27 10.77 5.48
N PRO A 153 -8.62 11.93 4.84
CA PRO A 153 -7.87 12.56 3.73
C PRO A 153 -6.44 12.93 4.12
N THR A 154 -5.53 12.96 3.17
CA THR A 154 -4.14 13.35 3.41
C THR A 154 -4.04 14.73 4.07
N GLY A 155 -3.26 14.84 5.16
CA GLY A 155 -3.12 16.05 5.97
C GLY A 155 -4.24 16.30 6.98
N SER A 156 -5.18 15.38 7.14
CA SER A 156 -6.31 15.50 8.09
C SER A 156 -5.96 15.11 9.53
N GLY A 157 -4.89 14.33 9.73
CA GLY A 157 -4.57 13.71 11.01
C GLY A 157 -5.52 12.57 11.39
N ARG A 158 -6.29 12.04 10.45
CA ARG A 158 -7.20 10.90 10.65
C ARG A 158 -6.63 9.65 10.05
N TYR A 159 -6.54 8.59 10.85
CA TYR A 159 -5.87 7.35 10.49
C TYR A 159 -6.86 6.18 10.43
N TRP A 160 -6.76 5.38 9.37
CA TRP A 160 -7.68 4.28 9.07
C TRP A 160 -6.98 2.93 8.92
N ALA A 161 -5.65 2.95 8.87
CA ALA A 161 -4.83 1.77 8.87
C ALA A 161 -3.54 2.00 9.67
N TYR A 162 -2.95 0.91 10.17
CA TYR A 162 -1.60 0.90 10.73
C TYR A 162 -0.62 0.48 9.63
N PRO A 163 0.42 1.28 9.32
CA PRO A 163 1.44 0.92 8.34
C PRO A 163 2.08 -0.43 8.67
N THR A 164 1.94 -1.40 7.78
CA THR A 164 2.29 -2.80 8.05
C THR A 164 3.43 -3.28 7.19
N GLU A 165 3.33 -3.02 5.90
CA GLU A 165 4.32 -3.39 4.90
C GLU A 165 4.83 -2.13 4.23
N GLY A 166 6.11 -1.82 4.44
CA GLY A 166 6.78 -0.70 3.82
C GLY A 166 7.49 -1.18 2.57
N ASP A 167 7.01 -0.82 1.40
CA ASP A 167 7.73 -1.09 0.17
C ASP A 167 7.93 0.19 -0.64
N ALA A 168 8.89 0.19 -1.51
CA ALA A 168 9.21 1.32 -2.38
C ALA A 168 10.03 0.86 -3.58
N ASN A 169 10.04 1.66 -4.63
CA ASN A 169 10.97 1.42 -5.73
C ASN A 169 12.40 1.77 -5.34
N GLY A 170 13.32 0.92 -5.77
CA GLY A 170 14.76 1.12 -5.70
C GLY A 170 15.44 0.49 -6.90
N TRP A 171 16.73 0.35 -6.84
CA TRP A 171 17.55 -0.12 -7.96
C TRP A 171 18.48 -1.24 -7.53
N ALA A 172 18.60 -2.25 -8.38
CA ALA A 172 19.65 -3.24 -8.36
C ALA A 172 20.67 -2.94 -9.46
N TYR A 173 21.95 -3.30 -9.27
CA TYR A 173 23.00 -3.18 -10.26
C TYR A 173 23.99 -4.34 -10.22
N ARG A 174 24.66 -4.61 -11.31
CA ARG A 174 25.67 -5.65 -11.47
C ARG A 174 27.02 -5.17 -10.92
N LYS A 175 27.39 -5.55 -9.70
CA LYS A 175 28.68 -5.22 -9.06
C LYS A 175 29.87 -5.63 -9.92
N ASP A 176 29.81 -6.80 -10.53
CA ASP A 176 30.89 -7.30 -11.38
C ASP A 176 31.17 -6.40 -12.60
N LEU A 177 30.16 -5.72 -13.14
CA LEU A 177 30.36 -4.71 -14.19
C LEU A 177 30.90 -3.38 -13.63
N PHE A 178 30.36 -2.94 -12.49
CA PHE A 178 30.73 -1.65 -11.88
C PHE A 178 32.10 -1.70 -11.20
N GLU A 179 32.56 -2.87 -10.77
CA GLU A 179 33.83 -3.06 -10.08
C GLU A 179 34.95 -3.50 -11.02
N ASP A 180 34.65 -3.87 -12.27
CA ASP A 180 35.64 -4.23 -13.26
C ASP A 180 36.62 -3.05 -13.55
N PRO A 181 37.93 -3.24 -13.39
CA PRO A 181 38.92 -2.15 -13.59
C PRO A 181 38.90 -1.57 -14.99
N ALA A 182 38.68 -2.39 -16.04
CA ALA A 182 38.63 -1.93 -17.41
C ALA A 182 37.37 -1.12 -17.70
N GLU A 183 36.23 -1.52 -17.15
CA GLU A 183 34.98 -0.75 -17.25
C GLU A 183 35.09 0.59 -16.51
N LYS A 184 35.72 0.62 -15.34
CA LYS A 184 35.97 1.87 -14.59
C LYS A 184 36.85 2.84 -15.35
N GLU A 185 37.96 2.35 -15.93
CA GLU A 185 38.86 3.18 -16.73
C GLU A 185 38.17 3.74 -17.97
N ALA A 186 37.47 2.87 -18.73
CA ALA A 186 36.74 3.26 -19.93
C ALA A 186 35.61 4.27 -19.63
N PHE A 187 34.85 4.05 -18.56
CA PHE A 187 33.79 4.96 -18.13
C PHE A 187 34.37 6.34 -17.76
N LYS A 188 35.42 6.35 -16.91
CA LYS A 188 36.09 7.59 -16.50
C LYS A 188 36.67 8.35 -17.67
N ALA A 189 37.27 7.64 -18.62
CA ALA A 189 37.79 8.25 -19.85
C ALA A 189 36.68 8.89 -20.70
N LYS A 190 35.48 8.30 -20.71
CA LYS A 190 34.35 8.79 -21.51
C LYS A 190 33.57 9.92 -20.82
N TYR A 191 33.33 9.82 -19.52
CA TYR A 191 32.42 10.73 -18.81
C TYR A 191 33.11 11.66 -17.83
N GLY A 192 34.39 11.45 -17.51
CA GLY A 192 35.21 12.32 -16.66
C GLY A 192 35.01 12.14 -15.13
N TYR A 193 34.26 11.13 -14.71
CA TYR A 193 34.05 10.79 -13.29
C TYR A 193 34.06 9.27 -13.07
N GLU A 194 34.17 8.84 -11.83
CA GLU A 194 34.26 7.42 -11.47
C GLU A 194 32.95 6.66 -11.68
N LEU A 195 33.04 5.43 -12.21
CA LEU A 195 31.91 4.51 -12.26
C LEU A 195 31.55 4.02 -10.86
N ALA A 196 30.36 4.38 -10.40
CA ALA A 196 29.78 4.00 -9.12
C ALA A 196 28.24 4.00 -9.21
N PRO A 197 27.51 3.43 -8.25
CA PRO A 197 26.06 3.58 -8.21
C PRO A 197 25.63 5.05 -8.33
N PRO A 198 24.71 5.38 -9.24
CA PRO A 198 24.37 6.75 -9.57
C PRO A 198 23.69 7.47 -8.40
N LYS A 199 24.09 8.71 -8.12
CA LYS A 199 23.46 9.60 -7.15
C LYS A 199 22.48 10.56 -7.78
N THR A 200 22.53 10.72 -9.09
CA THR A 200 21.62 11.57 -9.86
C THR A 200 21.10 10.81 -11.09
N TYR A 201 19.91 11.19 -11.55
CA TYR A 201 19.36 10.61 -12.77
C TYR A 201 20.21 10.90 -14.01
N ALA A 202 20.96 12.02 -14.02
CA ALA A 202 21.94 12.27 -15.08
C ALA A 202 23.04 11.21 -15.09
N GLN A 203 23.60 10.86 -13.93
CA GLN A 203 24.59 9.77 -13.82
C GLN A 203 23.98 8.41 -14.19
N LEU A 204 22.71 8.15 -13.82
CA LEU A 204 22.00 6.92 -14.21
C LEU A 204 21.91 6.81 -15.72
N MET A 205 21.56 7.89 -16.42
CA MET A 205 21.49 7.94 -17.88
C MET A 205 22.86 7.67 -18.52
N ASP A 206 23.92 8.30 -18.00
CA ASP A 206 25.28 8.10 -18.52
C ASP A 206 25.74 6.64 -18.38
N ILE A 207 25.47 6.04 -17.20
CA ILE A 207 25.79 4.64 -16.91
C ILE A 207 24.93 3.70 -17.78
N ALA A 208 23.65 3.99 -17.93
CA ALA A 208 22.76 3.22 -18.79
C ALA A 208 23.26 3.20 -20.25
N LYS A 209 23.59 4.37 -20.80
CA LYS A 209 24.18 4.49 -22.14
C LYS A 209 25.52 3.81 -22.27
N PHE A 210 26.37 3.84 -21.23
CA PHE A 210 27.66 3.19 -21.21
C PHE A 210 27.56 1.67 -21.32
N PHE A 211 26.62 1.06 -20.59
CA PHE A 211 26.44 -0.39 -20.60
C PHE A 211 25.50 -0.89 -21.70
N THR A 212 24.86 -0.02 -22.46
CA THR A 212 24.07 -0.45 -23.63
C THR A 212 24.95 -0.88 -24.74
N ARG A 213 25.12 -2.20 -24.95
CA ARG A 213 25.98 -2.90 -25.89
C ARG A 213 25.21 -4.06 -26.51
N PRO A 214 24.30 -3.78 -27.47
CA PRO A 214 23.39 -4.81 -28.03
C PRO A 214 24.17 -5.97 -28.67
N GLU A 215 25.35 -5.69 -29.24
CA GLU A 215 26.25 -6.71 -29.82
C GLU A 215 26.77 -7.72 -28.78
N LYS A 216 26.69 -7.38 -27.49
CA LYS A 216 27.06 -8.27 -26.37
C LYS A 216 25.83 -8.82 -25.65
N GLY A 217 24.63 -8.48 -26.09
CA GLY A 217 23.38 -8.80 -25.38
C GLY A 217 23.24 -8.10 -24.03
N LEU A 218 23.96 -6.97 -23.82
CA LEU A 218 23.92 -6.20 -22.58
C LEU A 218 23.23 -4.85 -22.82
N TYR A 219 22.35 -4.48 -21.93
CA TYR A 219 21.58 -3.24 -21.96
C TYR A 219 21.74 -2.46 -20.65
N GLY A 220 21.47 -1.16 -20.70
CA GLY A 220 21.71 -0.29 -19.57
C GLY A 220 20.74 -0.52 -18.42
N VAL A 221 19.45 -0.71 -18.74
CA VAL A 221 18.41 -0.77 -17.73
C VAL A 221 17.31 -1.78 -18.02
N ALA A 222 16.65 -2.20 -16.95
CA ALA A 222 15.30 -2.74 -16.93
C ALA A 222 14.42 -1.81 -16.10
N ILE A 223 13.40 -1.19 -16.73
CA ILE A 223 12.44 -0.29 -16.09
C ILE A 223 11.01 -0.72 -16.40
N TYR A 224 10.05 -0.24 -15.60
CA TYR A 224 8.63 -0.58 -15.73
C TYR A 224 8.00 0.04 -16.97
N THR A 225 7.26 -0.77 -17.71
CA THR A 225 6.63 -0.37 -18.97
C THR A 225 5.23 -0.96 -19.15
N GLN A 226 4.86 -1.94 -18.32
CA GLN A 226 3.57 -2.61 -18.42
C GLN A 226 2.42 -1.64 -18.18
N LYS A 227 1.41 -1.70 -19.05
CA LYS A 227 0.18 -0.88 -18.95
C LYS A 227 -0.87 -1.54 -18.06
N ASP A 228 -0.51 -2.37 -17.13
CA ASP A 228 -1.47 -3.04 -16.26
C ASP A 228 -1.14 -2.78 -14.81
N TYR A 229 -2.17 -2.85 -13.95
CA TYR A 229 -2.07 -2.45 -12.57
C TYR A 229 -1.51 -1.00 -12.51
N ASP A 230 -0.46 -0.72 -11.77
CA ASP A 230 0.15 0.59 -11.65
C ASP A 230 1.58 0.69 -12.22
N ALA A 231 2.08 -0.37 -12.87
CA ALA A 231 3.49 -0.55 -13.23
C ALA A 231 4.15 0.65 -13.89
N ILE A 232 3.68 1.07 -15.09
CA ILE A 232 4.30 2.20 -15.79
C ILE A 232 4.11 3.52 -15.03
N THR A 233 2.98 3.68 -14.31
CA THR A 233 2.71 4.87 -13.51
C THR A 233 3.72 5.00 -12.38
N MET A 234 3.92 3.92 -11.60
CA MET A 234 4.89 3.89 -10.49
C MET A 234 6.32 4.05 -10.99
N GLY A 235 6.63 3.49 -12.17
CA GLY A 235 7.93 3.69 -12.81
C GLY A 235 8.22 5.15 -13.12
N VAL A 236 7.28 5.83 -13.77
CA VAL A 236 7.40 7.24 -14.18
C VAL A 236 7.37 8.20 -13.00
N GLU A 237 6.55 7.95 -11.96
CA GLU A 237 6.44 8.88 -10.84
C GLU A 237 7.72 9.01 -10.01
N ASN A 238 8.60 7.99 -10.02
CA ASN A 238 9.95 8.12 -9.44
C ASN A 238 10.72 9.31 -10.05
N THR A 239 10.65 9.46 -11.37
CA THR A 239 11.26 10.61 -12.06
C THR A 239 10.47 11.89 -11.79
N MET A 240 9.14 11.87 -11.92
CA MET A 240 8.29 13.05 -11.69
C MET A 240 8.54 13.68 -10.32
N PHE A 241 8.45 12.89 -9.26
CA PHE A 241 8.67 13.38 -7.90
C PHE A 241 10.11 13.90 -7.70
N SER A 242 11.10 13.21 -8.26
CA SER A 242 12.50 13.63 -8.17
C SER A 242 12.79 14.92 -8.99
N TRP A 243 12.06 15.20 -10.06
CA TRP A 243 12.09 16.49 -10.76
C TRP A 243 11.38 17.61 -9.98
N GLY A 244 10.61 17.25 -8.97
CA GLY A 244 9.86 18.19 -8.15
C GLY A 244 8.43 18.41 -8.62
N ALA A 245 7.99 17.63 -9.59
CA ALA A 245 6.60 17.57 -10.04
C ALA A 245 5.73 16.77 -9.05
N ASP A 246 4.43 16.85 -9.24
CA ASP A 246 3.44 16.11 -8.42
C ASP A 246 2.19 15.79 -9.25
N TRP A 247 1.33 14.92 -8.73
CA TRP A 247 0.03 14.62 -9.32
C TRP A 247 -1.02 15.71 -9.03
N LYS A 248 -0.83 16.51 -7.99
CA LYS A 248 -1.75 17.55 -7.57
C LYS A 248 -1.08 18.60 -6.68
N ASP A 249 -1.70 19.76 -6.51
CA ASP A 249 -1.37 20.68 -5.44
C ASP A 249 -2.20 20.40 -4.16
N ALA A 250 -1.99 21.21 -3.12
CA ALA A 250 -2.70 21.10 -1.85
C ALA A 250 -4.23 21.29 -1.96
N ASN A 251 -4.72 21.87 -3.05
CA ASN A 251 -6.14 22.13 -3.33
C ASN A 251 -6.73 21.11 -4.32
N ASN A 252 -6.01 20.03 -4.62
CA ASN A 252 -6.32 19.03 -5.64
C ASN A 252 -6.36 19.57 -7.09
N ASN A 253 -5.79 20.75 -7.36
CA ASN A 253 -5.64 21.20 -8.73
C ASN A 253 -4.58 20.33 -9.45
N VAL A 254 -4.90 19.96 -10.68
CA VAL A 254 -4.05 19.12 -11.53
C VAL A 254 -3.55 19.86 -12.77
N LEU A 255 -4.35 20.80 -13.30
CA LEU A 255 -3.94 21.66 -14.40
C LEU A 255 -2.79 22.58 -13.96
N GLY A 256 -1.68 22.57 -14.70
CA GLY A 256 -0.46 23.31 -14.36
C GLY A 256 0.42 22.62 -13.30
N VAL A 257 -0.03 21.51 -12.73
CA VAL A 257 0.74 20.66 -11.79
C VAL A 257 1.19 19.37 -12.49
N VAL A 258 0.25 18.55 -12.93
CA VAL A 258 0.52 17.31 -13.66
C VAL A 258 1.24 17.59 -14.98
N ASN A 259 0.91 18.69 -15.66
CA ASN A 259 1.53 19.12 -16.89
C ASN A 259 2.50 20.31 -16.68
N SER A 260 3.12 20.39 -15.52
CA SER A 260 4.21 21.35 -15.26
C SER A 260 5.44 21.10 -16.15
N PRO A 261 6.30 22.08 -16.38
CA PRO A 261 7.54 21.87 -17.11
C PRO A 261 8.38 20.73 -16.52
N GLU A 262 8.46 20.63 -15.20
CA GLU A 262 9.19 19.59 -14.48
C GLU A 262 8.61 18.19 -14.74
N ALA A 263 7.27 18.06 -14.76
CA ALA A 263 6.60 16.81 -15.07
C ALA A 263 6.84 16.38 -16.52
N ILE A 264 6.77 17.30 -17.46
CA ILE A 264 7.03 17.08 -18.89
C ILE A 264 8.48 16.62 -19.10
N GLU A 265 9.45 17.29 -18.46
CA GLU A 265 10.86 16.90 -18.54
C GLU A 265 11.12 15.51 -17.93
N ALA A 266 10.48 15.20 -16.79
CA ALA A 266 10.62 13.91 -16.13
C ALA A 266 10.07 12.74 -16.98
N VAL A 267 8.93 12.94 -17.61
CA VAL A 267 8.32 11.94 -18.51
C VAL A 267 9.14 11.79 -19.78
N GLN A 268 9.68 12.89 -20.33
CA GLN A 268 10.61 12.83 -21.46
C GLN A 268 11.89 12.05 -21.09
N PHE A 269 12.46 12.31 -19.91
CA PHE A 269 13.61 11.56 -19.41
C PHE A 269 13.34 10.05 -19.34
N TYR A 270 12.17 9.65 -18.83
CA TYR A 270 11.79 8.24 -18.74
C TYR A 270 11.69 7.60 -20.12
N ARG A 271 11.10 8.32 -21.09
CA ARG A 271 11.05 7.91 -22.48
C ARG A 271 12.48 7.77 -23.08
N ASP A 272 13.33 8.75 -22.86
CA ASP A 272 14.71 8.73 -23.37
C ASP A 272 15.51 7.55 -22.81
N LEU A 273 15.29 7.22 -21.52
CA LEU A 273 15.88 6.06 -20.86
C LEU A 273 15.38 4.74 -21.45
N TYR A 274 14.08 4.65 -21.74
CA TYR A 274 13.49 3.52 -22.45
C TYR A 274 14.08 3.35 -23.84
N ASP A 275 14.10 4.40 -24.64
CA ASP A 275 14.55 4.34 -26.02
C ASP A 275 16.03 3.99 -26.18
N CYS A 276 16.89 4.54 -25.32
CA CYS A 276 18.32 4.30 -25.44
C CYS A 276 18.75 2.95 -24.87
N CYS A 277 18.12 2.48 -23.81
CA CYS A 277 18.84 1.65 -22.87
C CYS A 277 18.04 0.48 -22.29
N GLN A 278 16.72 0.40 -22.55
CA GLN A 278 15.85 -0.73 -22.18
C GLN A 278 16.23 -1.98 -22.97
N TRP A 279 16.17 -3.16 -22.34
CA TRP A 279 16.41 -4.41 -23.06
C TRP A 279 15.23 -4.75 -23.99
N PRO A 280 15.45 -5.53 -25.09
CA PRO A 280 14.42 -5.78 -26.12
C PRO A 280 13.14 -6.47 -25.60
N GLY A 281 13.21 -7.22 -24.51
CA GLY A 281 12.05 -7.86 -23.88
C GLY A 281 11.20 -6.93 -23.03
N GLY A 282 11.60 -5.68 -22.85
CA GLY A 282 11.07 -4.77 -21.85
C GLY A 282 9.94 -3.85 -22.30
N SER A 283 9.16 -4.20 -23.34
CA SER A 283 8.01 -3.37 -23.76
C SER A 283 6.75 -3.59 -22.93
N ASN A 284 6.69 -4.64 -22.12
CA ASN A 284 5.60 -4.95 -21.19
C ASN A 284 6.20 -5.54 -19.91
N ALA A 285 7.01 -4.75 -19.21
CA ALA A 285 7.78 -5.18 -18.05
C ALA A 285 7.21 -4.62 -16.75
N PHE A 286 7.11 -5.49 -15.76
CA PHE A 286 6.85 -5.16 -14.38
C PHE A 286 7.87 -5.87 -13.46
N PHE A 287 7.52 -6.19 -12.24
CA PHE A 287 8.46 -6.72 -11.24
C PHE A 287 9.13 -8.04 -11.65
N THR A 288 8.40 -8.95 -12.31
CA THR A 288 8.94 -10.24 -12.73
C THR A 288 9.95 -10.06 -13.86
N GLU A 289 9.54 -9.36 -14.92
CA GLU A 289 10.35 -9.20 -16.13
C GLU A 289 11.63 -8.39 -15.84
N THR A 290 11.57 -7.39 -14.95
CA THR A 290 12.76 -6.62 -14.57
C THR A 290 13.75 -7.46 -13.76
N ASN A 291 13.26 -8.33 -12.87
CA ASN A 291 14.11 -9.29 -12.17
C ASN A 291 14.71 -10.33 -13.13
N ASP A 292 13.91 -10.89 -14.04
CA ASP A 292 14.38 -11.88 -15.03
C ASP A 292 15.46 -11.31 -15.93
N ALA A 293 15.36 -10.04 -16.34
CA ALA A 293 16.39 -9.36 -17.10
C ALA A 293 17.71 -9.26 -16.31
N MET A 294 17.65 -9.00 -15.02
CA MET A 294 18.82 -8.97 -14.14
C MET A 294 19.41 -10.37 -13.92
N ILE A 295 18.56 -11.37 -13.61
CA ILE A 295 18.95 -12.77 -13.37
C ILE A 295 19.60 -13.38 -14.63
N SER A 296 19.09 -13.06 -15.81
CA SER A 296 19.67 -13.52 -17.08
C SER A 296 20.95 -12.78 -17.50
N GLY A 297 21.33 -11.72 -16.75
CA GLY A 297 22.53 -10.93 -17.04
C GLY A 297 22.39 -9.98 -18.22
N GLN A 298 21.19 -9.73 -18.70
CA GLN A 298 20.91 -8.88 -19.86
C GLN A 298 21.04 -7.38 -19.56
N VAL A 299 20.94 -6.98 -18.28
CA VAL A 299 20.96 -5.57 -17.91
C VAL A 299 22.02 -5.26 -16.85
N ALA A 300 22.54 -4.03 -16.90
CA ALA A 300 23.50 -3.53 -15.92
C ALA A 300 22.80 -3.01 -14.64
N MET A 301 21.61 -2.43 -14.78
CA MET A 301 20.78 -1.91 -13.69
C MET A 301 19.32 -2.32 -13.89
N SER A 302 18.59 -2.49 -12.79
CA SER A 302 17.18 -2.82 -12.83
C SER A 302 16.44 -2.05 -11.74
N MET A 303 15.35 -1.39 -12.11
CA MET A 303 14.41 -0.79 -11.15
C MET A 303 13.39 -1.86 -10.72
N ASN A 304 13.12 -1.94 -9.42
CA ASN A 304 12.05 -2.77 -8.91
C ASN A 304 11.63 -2.29 -7.51
N TYR A 305 10.52 -2.80 -6.99
CA TYR A 305 10.20 -2.72 -5.58
C TYR A 305 11.18 -3.57 -4.76
N PHE A 306 11.54 -3.10 -3.58
CA PHE A 306 12.46 -3.84 -2.69
C PHE A 306 11.94 -5.22 -2.33
N ALA A 307 10.63 -5.42 -2.25
CA ALA A 307 10.00 -6.71 -1.97
C ALA A 307 10.36 -7.83 -2.96
N PHE A 308 10.81 -7.48 -4.16
CA PHE A 308 11.21 -8.45 -5.19
C PHE A 308 12.73 -8.68 -5.28
N PHE A 309 13.56 -7.91 -4.57
CA PHE A 309 15.00 -8.07 -4.56
C PHE A 309 15.53 -9.34 -3.86
N PRO A 310 14.82 -10.00 -2.93
CA PRO A 310 15.26 -11.29 -2.40
C PRO A 310 15.57 -12.33 -3.49
N ALA A 311 14.81 -12.36 -4.57
CA ALA A 311 15.05 -13.26 -5.70
C ALA A 311 16.43 -13.03 -6.37
N LEU A 312 16.93 -11.80 -6.37
CA LEU A 312 18.21 -11.43 -7.00
C LEU A 312 19.43 -11.91 -6.21
N VAL A 313 19.30 -12.07 -4.89
CA VAL A 313 20.37 -12.50 -3.97
C VAL A 313 20.24 -13.95 -3.53
N ASN A 314 19.26 -14.66 -4.02
CA ASN A 314 19.04 -16.08 -3.73
C ASN A 314 19.77 -16.94 -4.77
N PRO A 315 20.73 -17.81 -4.37
CA PRO A 315 21.45 -18.68 -5.32
C PRO A 315 20.54 -19.68 -6.04
N GLY A 316 19.37 -20.01 -5.48
CA GLY A 316 18.41 -20.90 -6.13
C GLY A 316 17.70 -20.25 -7.33
N THR A 317 17.42 -18.96 -7.27
CA THR A 317 16.76 -18.19 -8.33
C THR A 317 17.75 -17.48 -9.25
N ASN A 318 18.89 -17.00 -8.72
CA ASN A 318 19.94 -16.29 -9.45
C ASN A 318 21.31 -16.97 -9.33
N PRO A 319 21.50 -18.18 -9.86
CA PRO A 319 22.73 -18.96 -9.63
C PRO A 319 24.01 -18.33 -10.17
N ASN A 320 23.91 -17.43 -11.16
CA ASN A 320 25.07 -16.85 -11.84
C ASN A 320 25.53 -15.52 -11.23
N TYR A 321 24.62 -14.77 -10.59
CA TYR A 321 24.88 -13.40 -10.16
C TYR A 321 24.41 -13.06 -8.74
N TYR A 322 23.88 -14.01 -7.96
CA TYR A 322 23.32 -13.74 -6.62
C TYR A 322 24.28 -12.98 -5.69
N ASP A 323 25.57 -13.21 -5.79
CA ASP A 323 26.65 -12.57 -5.02
C ASP A 323 27.23 -11.31 -5.68
N LYS A 324 26.78 -11.01 -6.91
CA LYS A 324 27.26 -9.91 -7.76
C LYS A 324 26.23 -8.76 -7.89
N ILE A 325 25.17 -8.81 -7.14
CA ILE A 325 24.15 -7.74 -7.15
C ILE A 325 24.41 -6.75 -6.02
N GLY A 326 24.39 -5.49 -6.35
CA GLY A 326 24.37 -4.37 -5.42
C GLY A 326 23.07 -3.61 -5.54
N PHE A 327 22.78 -2.71 -4.59
CA PHE A 327 21.52 -1.98 -4.52
C PHE A 327 21.77 -0.51 -4.20
N PHE A 328 20.90 0.35 -4.69
CA PHE A 328 20.90 1.77 -4.36
C PHE A 328 19.46 2.34 -4.39
N SER A 329 19.25 3.41 -3.64
CA SER A 329 18.00 4.16 -3.61
C SER A 329 17.81 4.97 -4.90
N ASN A 330 16.58 5.44 -5.18
CA ASN A 330 16.35 6.26 -6.36
C ASN A 330 17.29 7.49 -6.37
N PRO A 331 17.89 7.82 -7.54
CA PRO A 331 18.76 8.97 -7.67
C PRO A 331 18.03 10.31 -7.49
N ALA A 332 18.76 11.37 -7.18
CA ALA A 332 18.23 12.72 -7.18
C ALA A 332 17.97 13.25 -8.59
N GLY A 333 16.89 14.00 -8.75
CA GLY A 333 16.58 14.74 -9.96
C GLY A 333 17.42 16.01 -10.14
N PRO A 334 17.16 16.79 -11.20
CA PRO A 334 17.92 18.02 -11.50
C PRO A 334 17.87 19.09 -10.41
N THR A 335 16.81 19.10 -9.62
CA THR A 335 16.63 20.04 -8.51
C THR A 335 17.30 19.60 -7.21
N GLY A 336 17.97 18.44 -7.22
CA GLY A 336 18.52 17.80 -6.02
C GLY A 336 17.49 17.09 -5.15
N LYS A 337 16.21 17.06 -5.54
CA LYS A 337 15.17 16.28 -4.85
C LYS A 337 15.34 14.80 -5.17
N GLN A 338 15.07 13.98 -4.18
CA GLN A 338 15.14 12.53 -4.26
C GLN A 338 13.81 11.96 -3.75
N HIS A 339 13.14 11.16 -4.56
CA HIS A 339 11.89 10.51 -4.20
C HIS A 339 11.82 9.11 -4.79
N ALA A 340 11.00 8.28 -4.17
CA ALA A 340 10.66 6.94 -4.65
C ALA A 340 9.16 6.73 -4.58
N ALA A 341 8.63 6.01 -5.57
CA ALA A 341 7.25 5.54 -5.54
C ALA A 341 7.08 4.52 -4.42
N LEU A 342 6.05 4.73 -3.63
CA LEU A 342 5.66 3.87 -2.54
C LEU A 342 4.88 2.66 -3.09
N GLY A 343 5.02 1.49 -2.48
CA GLY A 343 4.32 0.27 -2.88
C GLY A 343 3.72 -0.48 -1.69
N GLY A 344 3.54 0.19 -0.57
CA GLY A 344 3.21 -0.49 0.67
C GLY A 344 1.75 -0.45 1.08
N GLN A 345 1.52 -1.04 2.22
CA GLN A 345 0.20 -1.44 2.66
C GLN A 345 -0.02 -1.20 4.14
N GLY A 346 -1.28 -0.91 4.48
CA GLY A 346 -1.72 -0.69 5.85
C GLY A 346 -2.73 -1.74 6.33
N MET A 347 -2.66 -2.08 7.60
CA MET A 347 -3.63 -2.98 8.25
C MET A 347 -4.82 -2.18 8.75
N SER A 348 -5.98 -2.39 8.14
CA SER A 348 -7.26 -1.78 8.51
C SER A 348 -8.16 -2.78 9.21
N VAL A 349 -9.00 -2.29 10.12
CA VAL A 349 -10.03 -3.08 10.82
C VAL A 349 -11.38 -2.90 10.11
N ILE A 350 -12.06 -4.00 9.81
CA ILE A 350 -13.37 -3.99 9.13
C ILE A 350 -14.44 -3.42 10.07
N SER A 351 -15.23 -2.47 9.58
CA SER A 351 -16.22 -1.76 10.40
C SER A 351 -17.46 -2.60 10.77
N TYR A 352 -17.72 -3.71 10.09
CA TYR A 352 -18.95 -4.51 10.23
C TYR A 352 -18.86 -5.65 11.25
N ILE A 353 -17.66 -6.00 11.71
CA ILE A 353 -17.43 -7.04 12.72
C ILE A 353 -17.95 -6.60 14.11
N SER A 354 -18.16 -7.55 15.01
CA SER A 354 -18.68 -7.26 16.35
C SER A 354 -17.71 -6.40 17.19
N PRO A 355 -18.20 -5.68 18.22
CA PRO A 355 -17.32 -4.87 19.08
C PRO A 355 -16.17 -5.68 19.72
N GLU A 356 -16.44 -6.93 20.13
CA GLU A 356 -15.43 -7.81 20.73
C GLU A 356 -14.34 -8.18 19.73
N ARG A 357 -14.71 -8.43 18.47
CA ARG A 357 -13.78 -8.73 17.40
C ARG A 357 -12.96 -7.49 17.00
N LYS A 358 -13.59 -6.29 17.00
CA LYS A 358 -12.86 -5.02 16.81
C LYS A 358 -11.81 -4.83 17.90
N GLN A 359 -12.17 -5.06 19.17
CA GLN A 359 -11.20 -4.94 20.25
C GLN A 359 -10.05 -5.93 20.09
N ALA A 360 -10.33 -7.18 19.77
CA ALA A 360 -9.30 -8.19 19.54
C ALA A 360 -8.39 -7.84 18.34
N ALA A 361 -8.94 -7.25 17.27
CA ALA A 361 -8.16 -6.76 16.13
C ALA A 361 -7.24 -5.58 16.54
N LEU A 362 -7.74 -4.64 17.33
CA LEU A 362 -6.95 -3.54 17.89
C LEU A 362 -5.83 -4.05 18.81
N ASP A 363 -6.11 -5.06 19.64
CA ASP A 363 -5.12 -5.68 20.52
C ASP A 363 -4.03 -6.37 19.71
N PHE A 364 -4.38 -7.02 18.59
CA PHE A 364 -3.41 -7.59 17.65
C PHE A 364 -2.55 -6.48 17.02
N ILE A 365 -3.14 -5.40 16.50
CA ILE A 365 -2.39 -4.27 15.91
C ILE A 365 -1.43 -3.66 16.95
N LYS A 366 -1.89 -3.47 18.20
CA LYS A 366 -1.05 -2.96 19.28
C LYS A 366 0.14 -3.87 19.57
N TRP A 367 -0.09 -5.17 19.61
CA TRP A 367 0.95 -6.17 19.82
C TRP A 367 1.92 -6.23 18.63
N PHE A 368 1.39 -6.25 17.39
CA PHE A 368 2.19 -6.24 16.16
C PHE A 368 3.09 -5.00 16.06
N GLY A 369 2.60 -3.84 16.48
CA GLY A 369 3.35 -2.58 16.48
C GLY A 369 4.45 -2.47 17.55
N ARG A 370 4.63 -3.46 18.43
CA ARG A 370 5.74 -3.52 19.39
C ARG A 370 7.07 -3.59 18.64
N GLU A 371 8.08 -2.88 19.13
CA GLU A 371 9.40 -2.81 18.49
C GLU A 371 10.07 -4.20 18.36
N ASP A 372 9.94 -5.06 19.37
CA ASP A 372 10.47 -6.43 19.36
C ASP A 372 9.76 -7.31 18.29
N ILE A 373 8.47 -7.12 18.11
CA ILE A 373 7.70 -7.83 17.08
C ILE A 373 8.01 -7.28 15.69
N GLN A 374 8.15 -5.97 15.54
CA GLN A 374 8.56 -5.34 14.28
C GLN A 374 10.00 -5.74 13.88
N ALA A 375 10.90 -5.91 14.86
CA ALA A 375 12.23 -6.48 14.61
C ALA A 375 12.13 -7.94 14.11
N LYS A 376 11.23 -8.74 14.73
CA LYS A 376 10.99 -10.12 14.28
C LYS A 376 10.32 -10.19 12.91
N TRP A 377 9.38 -9.26 12.63
CA TRP A 377 8.79 -9.09 11.31
C TRP A 377 9.86 -8.86 10.24
N ALA A 378 10.78 -7.92 10.49
CA ALA A 378 11.90 -7.63 9.60
C ALA A 378 12.89 -8.81 9.47
N GLU A 379 13.15 -9.57 10.56
CA GLU A 379 14.01 -10.77 10.52
C GLU A 379 13.42 -11.87 9.62
N LEU A 380 12.09 -12.00 9.58
CA LEU A 380 11.40 -12.96 8.72
C LEU A 380 11.40 -12.55 7.25
N GLY A 381 11.70 -11.30 6.94
CA GLY A 381 11.69 -10.75 5.59
C GLY A 381 10.55 -9.74 5.32
N GLY A 382 9.76 -9.41 6.33
CA GLY A 382 8.75 -8.34 6.24
C GLY A 382 9.41 -6.97 6.15
N TYR A 383 8.84 -6.10 5.35
CA TYR A 383 9.35 -4.74 5.12
C TYR A 383 8.75 -3.78 6.15
N THR A 384 9.37 -3.74 7.33
CA THR A 384 8.85 -2.94 8.44
C THR A 384 8.78 -1.44 8.14
N CYS A 385 7.71 -0.81 8.61
CA CYS A 385 7.56 0.65 8.63
C CYS A 385 8.11 1.28 9.93
N ASN A 386 8.56 0.48 10.90
CA ASN A 386 9.01 0.97 12.21
C ASN A 386 10.31 1.76 12.09
N ALA A 387 10.23 3.06 12.43
CA ALA A 387 11.33 4.00 12.26
C ALA A 387 12.60 3.63 13.04
N LYS A 388 12.48 2.98 14.21
CA LYS A 388 13.62 2.55 14.99
C LYS A 388 14.23 1.28 14.43
N VAL A 389 13.42 0.29 14.08
CA VAL A 389 13.90 -0.99 13.52
C VAL A 389 14.69 -0.76 12.25
N LEU A 390 14.23 0.13 11.37
CA LEU A 390 14.91 0.51 10.13
C LEU A 390 16.35 1.04 10.35
N GLN A 391 16.67 1.57 11.54
CA GLN A 391 17.98 2.13 11.87
C GLN A 391 18.87 1.15 12.65
N THR A 392 18.38 -0.04 12.98
CA THR A 392 19.19 -1.01 13.73
C THR A 392 20.28 -1.62 12.87
N GLU A 393 21.44 -1.87 13.47
CA GLU A 393 22.55 -2.55 12.80
C GLU A 393 22.14 -3.95 12.32
N ALA A 394 21.30 -4.65 13.08
CA ALA A 394 20.75 -5.95 12.73
C ALA A 394 19.95 -5.89 11.44
N PHE A 395 19.06 -4.89 11.30
CA PHE A 395 18.29 -4.69 10.06
C PHE A 395 19.20 -4.32 8.90
N LEU A 396 20.06 -3.33 9.06
CA LEU A 396 20.92 -2.82 7.98
C LEU A 396 21.89 -3.86 7.42
N LYS A 397 22.27 -4.86 8.23
CA LYS A 397 23.17 -5.95 7.83
C LYS A 397 22.47 -7.25 7.42
N ALA A 398 21.16 -7.36 7.61
CA ALA A 398 20.42 -8.60 7.36
C ALA A 398 20.43 -9.00 5.88
N THR A 399 20.32 -8.03 4.99
CA THR A 399 20.38 -8.24 3.53
C THR A 399 21.20 -7.14 2.85
N PRO A 400 21.76 -7.37 1.65
CA PRO A 400 22.54 -6.35 0.95
C PRO A 400 21.68 -5.17 0.44
N PHE A 401 20.37 -5.29 0.38
CA PHE A 401 19.46 -4.21 -0.06
C PHE A 401 18.85 -3.40 1.09
N ASN A 402 18.91 -3.88 2.34
CA ASN A 402 18.32 -3.17 3.48
C ASN A 402 18.87 -1.75 3.70
N PRO A 403 20.16 -1.44 3.48
CA PRO A 403 20.64 -0.06 3.59
C PRO A 403 19.97 0.89 2.59
N ALA A 404 19.83 0.46 1.32
CA ALA A 404 19.14 1.24 0.29
C ALA A 404 17.64 1.36 0.58
N PHE A 405 17.01 0.30 1.09
CA PHE A 405 15.61 0.33 1.54
C PHE A 405 15.40 1.34 2.66
N ALA A 406 16.19 1.27 3.73
CA ALA A 406 16.08 2.19 4.87
C ALA A 406 16.27 3.66 4.46
N GLU A 407 17.19 3.93 3.54
CA GLU A 407 17.37 5.27 2.95
C GLU A 407 16.13 5.68 2.16
N THR A 408 15.63 4.81 1.28
CA THR A 408 14.47 5.08 0.41
C THR A 408 13.22 5.42 1.23
N MET A 409 12.97 4.73 2.34
CA MET A 409 11.81 4.97 3.21
C MET A 409 11.76 6.36 3.83
N THR A 410 12.82 7.17 3.72
CA THR A 410 12.84 8.56 4.21
C THR A 410 12.27 9.58 3.21
N PHE A 411 12.12 9.22 1.94
CA PHE A 411 11.69 10.13 0.87
C PHE A 411 10.65 9.53 -0.10
N VAL A 412 9.91 8.53 0.35
CA VAL A 412 8.80 7.94 -0.43
C VAL A 412 7.66 8.92 -0.63
N LYS A 413 7.01 8.82 -1.78
CA LYS A 413 5.75 9.50 -2.12
C LYS A 413 4.85 8.49 -2.82
N ASP A 414 3.54 8.78 -2.84
CA ASP A 414 2.56 7.89 -3.43
C ASP A 414 1.71 8.60 -4.48
N PHE A 415 1.02 7.81 -5.27
CA PHE A 415 -0.01 8.22 -6.22
C PHE A 415 -1.28 8.73 -5.51
N TRP A 416 -2.42 8.69 -6.15
CA TRP A 416 -3.70 9.08 -5.57
C TRP A 416 -4.23 7.99 -4.61
N ASN A 417 -4.70 8.39 -3.44
CA ASN A 417 -5.38 7.50 -2.48
C ASN A 417 -6.87 7.86 -2.28
N ILE A 418 -7.51 8.41 -3.31
CA ILE A 418 -8.92 8.85 -3.29
C ILE A 418 -9.83 7.82 -3.97
N PRO A 419 -11.18 7.90 -3.78
CA PRO A 419 -12.13 6.95 -4.38
C PRO A 419 -12.01 6.81 -5.91
N GLU A 420 -11.59 7.86 -6.60
CA GLU A 420 -11.43 7.91 -8.05
C GLU A 420 -10.09 7.36 -8.55
N TYR A 421 -9.25 6.81 -7.66
CA TYR A 421 -7.93 6.28 -7.99
C TYR A 421 -7.91 5.44 -9.27
N GLY A 422 -8.82 4.46 -9.39
CA GLY A 422 -8.85 3.58 -10.55
C GLY A 422 -9.10 4.31 -11.88
N GLN A 423 -9.90 5.39 -11.87
CA GLN A 423 -10.14 6.21 -13.06
C GLN A 423 -8.93 7.05 -13.42
N LEU A 424 -8.27 7.65 -12.42
CA LEU A 424 -7.05 8.44 -12.60
C LEU A 424 -5.90 7.56 -13.10
N LEU A 425 -5.76 6.36 -12.54
CA LEU A 425 -4.74 5.40 -12.95
C LEU A 425 -4.95 4.93 -14.39
N GLU A 426 -6.17 4.60 -14.79
CA GLU A 426 -6.47 4.15 -16.15
C GLU A 426 -6.08 5.19 -17.21
N VAL A 427 -6.38 6.47 -16.96
CA VAL A 427 -5.94 7.57 -17.82
C VAL A 427 -4.42 7.66 -17.89
N THR A 428 -3.77 7.66 -16.71
CA THR A 428 -2.32 7.83 -16.58
C THR A 428 -1.57 6.72 -17.33
N GLN A 429 -1.87 5.46 -17.02
CA GLN A 429 -1.17 4.31 -17.63
C GLN A 429 -1.42 4.21 -19.14
N ARG A 430 -2.62 4.59 -19.62
CA ARG A 430 -2.93 4.60 -21.05
C ARG A 430 -2.07 5.61 -21.80
N GLU A 431 -2.02 6.85 -21.31
CA GLU A 431 -1.28 7.91 -22.01
C GLU A 431 0.23 7.75 -21.86
N LEU A 432 0.71 7.32 -20.69
CA LEU A 432 2.14 7.02 -20.50
C LEU A 432 2.60 5.86 -21.37
N SER A 433 1.84 4.75 -21.45
CA SER A 433 2.19 3.62 -22.31
C SER A 433 2.23 4.03 -23.80
N LYS A 434 1.22 4.79 -24.25
CA LYS A 434 1.18 5.32 -25.61
C LYS A 434 2.43 6.18 -25.95
N PHE A 435 2.87 7.03 -25.04
CA PHE A 435 4.05 7.86 -25.25
C PHE A 435 5.35 7.08 -25.06
N VAL A 436 5.53 6.44 -23.88
CA VAL A 436 6.81 5.81 -23.50
C VAL A 436 7.08 4.56 -24.34
N VAL A 437 6.09 3.71 -24.54
CA VAL A 437 6.29 2.40 -25.19
C VAL A 437 6.01 2.45 -26.69
N GLU A 438 4.89 3.04 -27.09
CA GLU A 438 4.47 3.06 -28.48
C GLU A 438 5.07 4.22 -29.29
N GLY A 439 5.65 5.23 -28.62
CA GLY A 439 6.33 6.37 -29.27
C GLY A 439 5.38 7.36 -29.93
N VAL A 440 4.14 7.44 -29.48
CA VAL A 440 3.11 8.28 -30.07
C VAL A 440 2.94 9.60 -29.30
N GLY A 441 3.02 10.72 -29.98
CA GLY A 441 2.90 12.05 -29.41
C GLY A 441 4.18 12.58 -28.77
N THR A 442 4.04 13.58 -27.94
CA THR A 442 5.11 14.23 -27.17
C THR A 442 4.84 14.15 -25.68
N ALA A 443 5.87 14.29 -24.85
CA ALA A 443 5.71 14.34 -23.38
C ALA A 443 4.71 15.44 -22.97
N LYS A 444 4.75 16.60 -23.64
CA LYS A 444 3.82 17.70 -23.37
C LYS A 444 2.37 17.31 -23.67
N GLU A 445 2.10 16.77 -24.86
CA GLU A 445 0.73 16.35 -25.23
C GLU A 445 0.19 15.26 -24.30
N THR A 446 1.06 14.33 -23.91
CA THR A 446 0.74 13.26 -22.93
C THR A 446 0.32 13.85 -21.59
N MET A 447 1.15 14.72 -21.01
CA MET A 447 0.88 15.30 -19.70
C MET A 447 -0.27 16.29 -19.73
N ASP A 448 -0.47 17.04 -20.81
CA ASP A 448 -1.66 17.89 -21.00
C ASP A 448 -2.95 17.06 -21.06
N THR A 449 -2.91 15.89 -21.72
CA THR A 449 -4.05 14.97 -21.80
C THR A 449 -4.37 14.39 -20.42
N ILE A 450 -3.35 13.89 -19.70
CA ILE A 450 -3.52 13.36 -18.34
C ILE A 450 -4.09 14.44 -17.42
N ALA A 451 -3.52 15.65 -17.41
CA ALA A 451 -3.99 16.76 -16.58
C ALA A 451 -5.44 17.12 -16.88
N THR A 452 -5.82 17.17 -18.16
CA THR A 452 -7.18 17.49 -18.59
C THR A 452 -8.20 16.43 -18.19
N GLU A 453 -7.88 15.16 -18.38
CA GLU A 453 -8.79 14.07 -18.00
C GLU A 453 -8.89 13.92 -16.46
N HIS A 454 -7.77 14.08 -15.73
CA HIS A 454 -7.78 14.12 -14.27
C HIS A 454 -8.64 15.29 -13.75
N ASP A 455 -8.53 16.49 -14.32
CA ASP A 455 -9.35 17.64 -13.94
C ASP A 455 -10.85 17.36 -14.10
N LYS A 456 -11.25 16.72 -15.21
CA LYS A 456 -12.64 16.30 -15.43
C LYS A 456 -13.14 15.32 -14.37
N ILE A 457 -12.32 14.31 -14.04
CA ILE A 457 -12.65 13.30 -13.02
C ILE A 457 -12.83 13.99 -11.66
N LEU A 458 -11.86 14.83 -11.26
CA LEU A 458 -11.88 15.49 -9.96
C LEU A 458 -12.99 16.53 -9.81
N ARG A 459 -13.35 17.24 -10.90
CA ARG A 459 -14.53 18.13 -10.92
C ARG A 459 -15.82 17.34 -10.80
N ALA A 460 -15.95 16.23 -11.53
CA ALA A 460 -17.13 15.35 -11.43
C ALA A 460 -17.31 14.77 -10.03
N ALA A 461 -16.22 14.49 -9.33
CA ALA A 461 -16.19 14.02 -7.93
C ALA A 461 -16.34 15.15 -6.89
N GLY A 462 -16.29 16.43 -7.32
CA GLY A 462 -16.47 17.59 -6.43
C GLY A 462 -15.23 18.04 -5.66
N TYR A 463 -14.04 17.54 -5.98
CA TYR A 463 -12.78 17.98 -5.35
C TYR A 463 -12.35 19.37 -5.84
N ILE A 464 -12.68 19.71 -7.08
CA ILE A 464 -12.35 20.99 -7.70
C ILE A 464 -13.66 21.68 -8.11
N LYS A 465 -13.77 23.00 -7.82
CA LYS A 465 -14.95 23.82 -8.16
C LYS A 465 -14.90 24.35 -9.58
#